data_98ca4f3269f5e71b5a8e9d5e5ef08e67
#
_entry.id   98ca4f3269f5e71b5a8e9d5e5ef08e67
#
_cell.length_a   1.000
_cell.length_b   1.000
_cell.length_c   1.000
_cell.angle_alpha   90.00
_cell.angle_beta   90.00
_cell.angle_gamma   90.00
#
_symmetry.space_group_name_H-M   'P 1'
#
loop_
_entity.id
_entity.type
_entity.pdbx_description
1 polymer ?
#
loop_
_entity_poly.entity_id
_entity_poly.type
_entity_poly.pdbx_seq_one_letter_code
_entity_poly.pdbx_strand_id
1 'polypeptide(L)'
;GLSHSGMHTLGKALFGAEEILSGSVHANGKNIKHTKDAIKAGVGYTSKDRDYESLCLQSPIIDNITSTGYEKNRAFGPFISRKKEAEYCQEQIDKLQLKCASMYHLVSTLSGGNKQKVVFGKWLAADSKILILDCPTRGIDVGVKANMYKMIYDMKKAGKAIVFISEELPELVGMSDRILILKDGKVSLEIARKEGFSEHKLIEYMI
;
A
#
# COMPACT_ATOMS: atom_id res chain seq x y z
N GLY A 1 -11.83 5.24 10.80
CA GLY A 1 -12.41 6.60 10.96
C GLY A 1 -13.18 7.01 9.74
N LEU A 2 -13.97 8.08 9.84
CA LEU A 2 -14.66 8.68 8.69
C LEU A 2 -13.67 9.43 7.79
N SER A 3 -14.06 9.76 6.56
CA SER A 3 -13.19 10.39 5.54
C SER A 3 -12.44 11.63 6.04
N HIS A 4 -13.02 12.40 6.93
CA HIS A 4 -12.45 13.64 7.48
C HIS A 4 -11.72 13.44 8.83
N SER A 5 -11.57 12.21 9.30
CA SER A 5 -10.93 11.92 10.60
C SER A 5 -9.42 12.18 10.65
N GLY A 6 -8.78 12.46 9.52
CA GLY A 6 -7.32 12.62 9.41
C GLY A 6 -6.56 11.32 9.10
N MET A 7 -7.23 10.18 8.94
CA MET A 7 -6.56 8.89 8.74
C MET A 7 -5.70 8.83 7.46
N HIS A 8 -6.13 9.49 6.37
CA HIS A 8 -5.37 9.55 5.12
C HIS A 8 -4.12 10.42 5.27
N THR A 9 -4.25 11.57 5.93
CA THR A 9 -3.11 12.44 6.28
C THR A 9 -2.12 11.72 7.16
N LEU A 10 -2.60 10.95 8.16
CA LEU A 10 -1.74 10.09 8.97
C LEU A 10 -1.00 9.06 8.12
N GLY A 11 -1.68 8.38 7.19
CA GLY A 11 -1.04 7.43 6.27
C GLY A 11 0.08 8.07 5.46
N LYS A 12 -0.14 9.25 4.91
CA LYS A 12 0.86 10.03 4.17
C LYS A 12 2.02 10.48 5.08
N ALA A 13 1.73 10.95 6.31
CA ALA A 13 2.74 11.35 7.27
C ALA A 13 3.64 10.18 7.69
N LEU A 14 3.07 8.98 7.92
CA LEU A 14 3.83 7.76 8.20
C LEU A 14 4.79 7.38 7.06
N PHE A 15 4.46 7.74 5.83
CA PHE A 15 5.32 7.54 4.66
C PHE A 15 6.28 8.71 4.38
N GLY A 16 6.18 9.80 5.15
CA GLY A 16 6.98 11.02 4.94
C GLY A 16 6.56 11.83 3.71
N ALA A 17 5.30 11.70 3.28
CA ALA A 17 4.69 12.47 2.19
C ALA A 17 3.91 13.70 2.69
N GLU A 18 3.74 13.85 4.01
CA GLU A 18 3.16 15.02 4.67
C GLU A 18 4.12 15.53 5.74
N GLU A 19 4.10 16.83 5.99
CA GLU A 19 4.92 17.46 7.01
C GLU A 19 4.44 17.09 8.42
N ILE A 20 5.37 16.77 9.30
CA ILE A 20 5.10 16.45 10.71
C ILE A 20 5.40 17.69 11.54
N LEU A 21 4.37 18.36 12.06
CA LEU A 21 4.50 19.57 12.87
C LEU A 21 5.08 19.28 14.26
N SER A 22 4.80 18.11 14.84
CA SER A 22 5.33 17.67 16.13
C SER A 22 5.41 16.15 16.21
N GLY A 23 6.32 15.64 17.05
CA GLY A 23 6.56 14.21 17.17
C GLY A 23 7.54 13.68 16.11
N SER A 24 7.59 12.37 15.92
CA SER A 24 8.47 11.71 14.96
C SER A 24 7.92 10.36 14.51
N VAL A 25 8.28 9.95 13.31
CA VAL A 25 7.98 8.62 12.76
C VAL A 25 9.26 7.81 12.63
N HIS A 26 9.24 6.59 13.12
CA HIS A 26 10.38 5.67 13.04
C HIS A 26 9.94 4.34 12.42
N ALA A 27 10.73 3.83 11.50
CA ALA A 27 10.55 2.51 10.90
C ALA A 27 11.91 1.82 10.73
N ASN A 28 11.99 0.55 11.17
CA ASN A 28 13.23 -0.25 11.09
C ASN A 28 14.47 0.50 11.63
N GLY A 29 14.33 1.21 12.76
CA GLY A 29 15.39 1.97 13.41
C GLY A 29 15.77 3.29 12.72
N LYS A 30 15.07 3.68 11.65
CA LYS A 30 15.33 4.94 10.93
C LYS A 30 14.23 5.96 11.20
N ASN A 31 14.61 7.22 11.37
CA ASN A 31 13.67 8.32 11.44
C ASN A 31 13.19 8.69 10.02
N ILE A 32 11.88 8.79 9.84
CA ILE A 32 11.22 9.10 8.57
C ILE A 32 10.82 10.58 8.58
N LYS A 33 11.48 11.37 7.76
CA LYS A 33 11.15 12.78 7.52
C LYS A 33 10.61 13.03 6.13
N HIS A 34 11.09 12.24 5.16
CA HIS A 34 10.73 12.34 3.75
C HIS A 34 10.47 10.96 3.16
N THR A 35 9.79 10.89 2.02
CA THR A 35 9.49 9.65 1.31
C THR A 35 10.73 8.82 1.00
N LYS A 36 11.88 9.45 0.73
CA LYS A 36 13.16 8.77 0.52
C LYS A 36 13.61 7.98 1.76
N ASP A 37 13.37 8.51 2.95
CA ASP A 37 13.73 7.84 4.20
C ASP A 37 12.83 6.62 4.41
N ALA A 38 11.52 6.75 4.14
CA ALA A 38 10.57 5.66 4.19
C ALA A 38 10.96 4.51 3.25
N ILE A 39 11.26 4.82 1.99
CA ILE A 39 11.69 3.82 1.00
C ILE A 39 12.98 3.11 1.48
N LYS A 40 13.98 3.86 1.95
CA LYS A 40 15.23 3.30 2.51
C LYS A 40 15.01 2.49 3.80
N ALA A 41 13.94 2.78 4.54
CA ALA A 41 13.53 2.01 5.70
C ALA A 41 12.68 0.78 5.33
N GLY A 42 12.42 0.55 4.05
CA GLY A 42 11.61 -0.56 3.57
C GLY A 42 10.11 -0.36 3.78
N VAL A 43 9.64 0.89 3.80
CA VAL A 43 8.22 1.24 3.88
C VAL A 43 7.69 1.50 2.47
N GLY A 44 6.57 0.88 2.12
CA GLY A 44 5.80 1.15 0.91
C GLY A 44 4.45 1.78 1.25
N TYR A 45 3.92 2.60 0.35
CA TYR A 45 2.64 3.29 0.52
C TYR A 45 1.76 3.15 -0.73
N THR A 46 0.52 2.71 -0.54
CA THR A 46 -0.50 2.74 -1.58
C THR A 46 -1.52 3.80 -1.23
N SER A 47 -1.74 4.75 -2.12
CA SER A 47 -2.67 5.85 -1.89
C SER A 47 -4.12 5.44 -2.14
N LYS A 48 -5.04 6.10 -1.43
CA LYS A 48 -6.50 6.08 -1.68
C LYS A 48 -6.81 6.45 -3.12
N ASP A 49 -6.08 7.40 -3.70
CA ASP A 49 -6.22 7.80 -5.11
C ASP A 49 -5.04 7.27 -5.93
N ARG A 50 -5.09 5.96 -6.21
CA ARG A 50 -4.02 5.26 -6.92
C ARG A 50 -3.73 5.80 -8.30
N ASP A 51 -4.75 6.27 -9.01
CA ASP A 51 -4.62 6.72 -10.40
C ASP A 51 -3.85 8.05 -10.50
N TYR A 52 -3.94 8.91 -9.48
CA TYR A 52 -3.22 10.18 -9.42
C TYR A 52 -1.91 10.12 -8.65
N GLU A 53 -1.88 9.38 -7.53
CA GLU A 53 -0.74 9.44 -6.61
C GLU A 53 0.20 8.23 -6.68
N SER A 54 -0.29 7.09 -7.16
CA SER A 54 0.51 5.85 -7.13
C SER A 54 0.96 5.35 -8.50
N LEU A 55 0.31 5.75 -9.59
CA LEU A 55 0.52 5.22 -10.94
C LEU A 55 0.82 6.30 -11.96
N CYS A 56 1.75 6.01 -12.86
CA CYS A 56 1.94 6.73 -14.10
C CYS A 56 1.08 6.05 -15.18
N LEU A 57 -0.20 6.48 -15.33
CA LEU A 57 -1.19 5.81 -16.18
C LEU A 57 -0.77 5.72 -17.66
N GLN A 58 -0.03 6.71 -18.15
CA GLN A 58 0.45 6.80 -19.53
C GLN A 58 1.81 6.12 -19.73
N SER A 59 2.32 5.44 -18.70
CA SER A 59 3.54 4.65 -18.79
C SER A 59 3.21 3.15 -18.81
N PRO A 60 4.10 2.33 -19.38
CA PRO A 60 3.99 0.88 -19.36
C PRO A 60 3.91 0.29 -17.93
N ILE A 61 3.34 -0.91 -17.82
CA ILE A 61 3.26 -1.66 -16.59
C ILE A 61 4.65 -1.88 -15.99
N ILE A 62 5.62 -2.24 -16.83
CA ILE A 62 7.01 -2.47 -16.40
C ILE A 62 7.61 -1.23 -15.72
N ASP A 63 7.45 -0.04 -16.29
CA ASP A 63 7.99 1.20 -15.73
C ASP A 63 7.36 1.52 -14.37
N ASN A 64 6.06 1.24 -14.20
CA ASN A 64 5.38 1.41 -12.93
C ASN A 64 5.88 0.44 -11.85
N ILE A 65 5.97 -0.85 -12.17
CA ILE A 65 6.40 -1.88 -11.22
C ILE A 65 7.86 -1.67 -10.80
N THR A 66 8.73 -1.31 -11.73
CA THR A 66 10.17 -1.23 -11.47
C THR A 66 10.63 0.12 -10.94
N SER A 67 9.75 1.12 -10.91
CA SER A 67 10.07 2.51 -10.54
C SER A 67 10.71 2.70 -9.16
N THR A 68 10.43 1.82 -8.19
CA THR A 68 10.99 1.87 -6.83
C THR A 68 12.18 0.94 -6.62
N GLY A 69 12.43 0.05 -7.57
CA GLY A 69 13.45 -1.01 -7.48
C GLY A 69 14.69 -0.80 -8.37
N TYR A 70 14.98 0.43 -8.80
CA TYR A 70 16.09 0.71 -9.73
C TYR A 70 17.44 0.14 -9.30
N GLU A 71 17.74 0.15 -8.01
CA GLU A 71 19.02 -0.38 -7.53
C GLU A 71 19.20 -1.87 -7.79
N LYS A 72 18.11 -2.64 -7.77
CA LYS A 72 18.11 -4.08 -8.07
C LYS A 72 18.29 -4.37 -9.56
N ASN A 73 17.87 -3.44 -10.41
CA ASN A 73 17.90 -3.58 -11.86
C ASN A 73 19.17 -3.00 -12.50
N ARG A 74 20.12 -2.49 -11.69
CA ARG A 74 21.40 -1.96 -12.21
C ARG A 74 22.22 -3.03 -12.92
N ALA A 75 22.76 -2.65 -14.08
CA ALA A 75 23.75 -3.42 -14.81
C ALA A 75 25.18 -3.04 -14.38
N PHE A 76 25.53 -1.76 -14.61
CA PHE A 76 26.81 -1.17 -14.25
C PHE A 76 26.66 0.34 -14.06
N GLY A 77 27.08 0.88 -12.92
CA GLY A 77 26.94 2.30 -12.60
C GLY A 77 25.49 2.76 -12.63
N PRO A 78 25.15 3.84 -13.38
CA PRO A 78 23.79 4.35 -13.48
C PRO A 78 22.89 3.60 -14.47
N PHE A 79 23.42 2.62 -15.21
CA PHE A 79 22.68 1.95 -16.27
C PHE A 79 21.77 0.85 -15.74
N ILE A 80 20.57 0.75 -16.30
CA ILE A 80 19.57 -0.28 -15.99
C ILE A 80 19.70 -1.42 -17.00
N SER A 81 19.68 -2.65 -16.54
CA SER A 81 19.61 -3.83 -17.40
C SER A 81 18.15 -4.09 -17.79
N ARG A 82 17.81 -3.86 -19.04
CA ARG A 82 16.47 -4.12 -19.59
C ARG A 82 16.04 -5.58 -19.39
N LYS A 83 16.98 -6.50 -19.48
CA LYS A 83 16.72 -7.93 -19.24
C LYS A 83 16.32 -8.18 -17.80
N LYS A 84 17.11 -7.71 -16.82
CA LYS A 84 16.79 -7.84 -15.39
C LYS A 84 15.47 -7.15 -15.03
N GLU A 85 15.23 -5.99 -15.60
CA GLU A 85 14.00 -5.23 -15.41
C GLU A 85 12.77 -6.03 -15.89
N ALA A 86 12.85 -6.64 -17.07
CA ALA A 86 11.77 -7.46 -17.62
C ALA A 86 11.55 -8.75 -16.80
N GLU A 87 12.63 -9.46 -16.43
CA GLU A 87 12.55 -10.65 -15.56
C GLU A 87 11.89 -10.32 -14.22
N TYR A 88 12.29 -9.22 -13.62
CA TYR A 88 11.78 -8.77 -12.35
C TYR A 88 10.30 -8.35 -12.43
N CYS A 89 9.92 -7.62 -13.49
CA CYS A 89 8.53 -7.28 -13.74
C CYS A 89 7.67 -8.53 -13.95
N GLN A 90 8.15 -9.50 -14.71
CA GLN A 90 7.44 -10.76 -14.96
C GLN A 90 7.21 -11.53 -13.65
N GLU A 91 8.21 -11.59 -12.79
CA GLU A 91 8.06 -12.20 -11.46
C GLU A 91 6.90 -11.58 -10.65
N GLN A 92 6.75 -10.25 -10.68
CA GLN A 92 5.64 -9.60 -9.98
C GLN A 92 4.29 -9.84 -10.66
N ILE A 93 4.26 -9.86 -12.00
CA ILE A 93 3.04 -10.20 -12.77
C ILE A 93 2.53 -11.58 -12.37
N ASP A 94 3.43 -12.56 -12.32
CA ASP A 94 3.09 -13.95 -11.99
C ASP A 94 2.64 -14.09 -10.53
N LYS A 95 3.40 -13.53 -9.58
CA LYS A 95 3.09 -13.55 -8.15
C LYS A 95 1.72 -12.94 -7.84
N LEU A 96 1.39 -11.83 -8.49
CA LEU A 96 0.15 -11.10 -8.27
C LEU A 96 -0.98 -11.58 -9.19
N GLN A 97 -0.71 -12.52 -10.08
CA GLN A 97 -1.66 -12.96 -11.11
C GLN A 97 -2.27 -11.75 -11.84
N LEU A 98 -1.40 -10.82 -12.25
CA LEU A 98 -1.81 -9.62 -12.97
C LEU A 98 -2.29 -9.99 -14.37
N LYS A 99 -3.54 -9.67 -14.69
CA LYS A 99 -4.10 -9.91 -16.04
C LYS A 99 -3.73 -8.75 -16.95
N CYS A 100 -2.74 -8.96 -17.79
CA CYS A 100 -2.33 -8.04 -18.86
C CYS A 100 -1.88 -8.85 -20.08
N ALA A 101 -2.01 -8.29 -21.28
CA ALA A 101 -1.56 -8.95 -22.51
C ALA A 101 -0.03 -8.82 -22.69
N SER A 102 0.57 -7.75 -22.14
CA SER A 102 2.02 -7.51 -22.14
C SER A 102 2.41 -6.53 -21.04
N MET A 103 3.59 -6.70 -20.46
CA MET A 103 4.15 -5.73 -19.49
C MET A 103 4.45 -4.35 -20.12
N TYR A 104 4.47 -4.28 -21.44
CA TYR A 104 4.71 -3.04 -22.18
C TYR A 104 3.42 -2.27 -22.50
N HIS A 105 2.24 -2.79 -22.14
CA HIS A 105 0.99 -2.06 -22.27
C HIS A 105 0.87 -0.96 -21.22
N LEU A 106 0.15 0.10 -21.58
CA LEU A 106 -0.08 1.23 -20.68
C LEU A 106 -0.95 0.81 -19.50
N VAL A 107 -0.64 1.32 -18.32
CA VAL A 107 -1.43 1.04 -17.10
C VAL A 107 -2.86 1.55 -17.21
N SER A 108 -3.09 2.62 -18.00
CA SER A 108 -4.44 3.16 -18.26
C SER A 108 -5.41 2.13 -18.84
N THR A 109 -4.92 1.12 -19.56
CA THR A 109 -5.75 0.08 -20.20
C THR A 109 -6.22 -1.02 -19.24
N LEU A 110 -5.71 -1.02 -17.99
CA LEU A 110 -6.04 -2.04 -17.01
C LEU A 110 -7.34 -1.73 -16.26
N SER A 111 -8.04 -2.78 -15.83
CA SER A 111 -9.14 -2.66 -14.85
C SER A 111 -8.63 -2.18 -13.51
N GLY A 112 -9.52 -1.60 -12.68
CA GLY A 112 -9.17 -1.08 -11.35
C GLY A 112 -8.45 -2.10 -10.46
N GLY A 113 -8.90 -3.36 -10.47
CA GLY A 113 -8.24 -4.44 -9.72
C GLY A 113 -6.83 -4.77 -10.23
N ASN A 114 -6.60 -4.73 -11.55
CA ASN A 114 -5.26 -4.92 -12.11
C ASN A 114 -4.36 -3.71 -11.89
N LYS A 115 -4.88 -2.50 -11.95
CA LYS A 115 -4.14 -1.29 -11.54
C LYS A 115 -3.67 -1.39 -10.09
N GLN A 116 -4.52 -1.86 -9.17
CA GLN A 116 -4.14 -2.07 -7.77
C GLN A 116 -3.02 -3.11 -7.62
N LYS A 117 -3.06 -4.18 -8.42
CA LYS A 117 -1.98 -5.17 -8.46
C LYS A 117 -0.65 -4.57 -8.93
N VAL A 118 -0.68 -3.64 -9.89
CA VAL A 118 0.53 -2.90 -10.32
C VAL A 118 1.10 -2.09 -9.15
N VAL A 119 0.25 -1.40 -8.36
CA VAL A 119 0.70 -0.66 -7.17
C VAL A 119 1.32 -1.59 -6.14
N PHE A 120 0.72 -2.76 -5.89
CA PHE A 120 1.33 -3.77 -5.01
C PHE A 120 2.65 -4.30 -5.56
N GLY A 121 2.72 -4.59 -6.85
CA GLY A 121 3.92 -5.03 -7.54
C GLY A 121 5.07 -4.05 -7.35
N LYS A 122 4.82 -2.76 -7.49
CA LYS A 122 5.79 -1.70 -7.24
C LYS A 122 6.45 -1.80 -5.86
N TRP A 123 5.68 -2.01 -4.79
CA TRP A 123 6.22 -2.06 -3.43
C TRP A 123 6.77 -3.43 -3.04
N LEU A 124 6.25 -4.50 -3.61
CA LEU A 124 6.85 -5.83 -3.48
C LEU A 124 8.19 -5.89 -4.20
N ALA A 125 8.25 -5.24 -5.35
CA ALA A 125 9.46 -5.05 -6.13
C ALA A 125 10.55 -4.32 -5.33
N ALA A 126 10.20 -3.30 -4.55
CA ALA A 126 11.12 -2.60 -3.65
C ALA A 126 11.53 -3.43 -2.41
N ASP A 127 11.02 -4.66 -2.26
CA ASP A 127 11.19 -5.51 -1.08
C ASP A 127 10.74 -4.82 0.23
N SER A 128 9.66 -4.06 0.15
CA SER A 128 9.13 -3.35 1.31
C SER A 128 8.76 -4.34 2.42
N LYS A 129 9.20 -4.05 3.64
CA LYS A 129 8.90 -4.84 4.85
C LYS A 129 7.64 -4.35 5.54
N ILE A 130 7.33 -3.07 5.38
CA ILE A 130 6.16 -2.40 5.95
C ILE A 130 5.35 -1.85 4.78
N LEU A 131 4.06 -2.11 4.77
CA LEU A 131 3.13 -1.63 3.74
C LEU A 131 2.02 -0.80 4.40
N ILE A 132 1.89 0.44 4.00
CA ILE A 132 0.77 1.30 4.35
C ILE A 132 -0.21 1.25 3.18
N LEU A 133 -1.37 0.66 3.41
CA LEU A 133 -2.41 0.42 2.41
C LEU A 133 -3.59 1.34 2.69
N ASP A 134 -3.67 2.45 1.98
CA ASP A 134 -4.74 3.44 2.14
C ASP A 134 -5.89 3.12 1.17
N CYS A 135 -6.99 2.64 1.71
CA CYS A 135 -8.19 2.19 1.00
C CYS A 135 -7.88 1.31 -0.22
N PRO A 136 -7.11 0.21 -0.05
CA PRO A 136 -6.58 -0.56 -1.17
C PRO A 136 -7.65 -1.24 -2.03
N THR A 137 -8.86 -1.36 -1.54
CA THR A 137 -10.00 -2.00 -2.20
C THR A 137 -11.01 -1.01 -2.78
N ARG A 138 -10.75 0.30 -2.63
CA ARG A 138 -11.63 1.35 -3.14
C ARG A 138 -11.76 1.29 -4.67
N GLY A 139 -13.01 1.31 -5.15
CA GLY A 139 -13.29 1.26 -6.59
C GLY A 139 -12.92 -0.07 -7.26
N ILE A 140 -12.91 -1.15 -6.47
CA ILE A 140 -12.69 -2.52 -6.95
C ILE A 140 -14.00 -3.30 -6.81
N ASP A 141 -14.32 -4.10 -7.83
CA ASP A 141 -15.52 -4.94 -7.83
C ASP A 141 -15.52 -5.92 -6.66
N VAL A 142 -16.68 -6.17 -6.07
CA VAL A 142 -16.87 -7.06 -4.91
C VAL A 142 -16.26 -8.44 -5.13
N GLY A 143 -16.42 -9.00 -6.32
CA GLY A 143 -15.84 -10.32 -6.66
C GLY A 143 -14.30 -10.33 -6.70
N VAL A 144 -13.67 -9.17 -6.85
CA VAL A 144 -12.20 -9.03 -6.88
C VAL A 144 -11.65 -8.65 -5.48
N LYS A 145 -12.44 -8.02 -4.62
CA LYS A 145 -12.04 -7.64 -3.24
C LYS A 145 -11.52 -8.86 -2.46
N ALA A 146 -12.18 -10.01 -2.55
CA ALA A 146 -11.77 -11.23 -1.85
C ALA A 146 -10.33 -11.66 -2.21
N ASN A 147 -9.96 -11.54 -3.48
CA ASN A 147 -8.60 -11.84 -3.94
C ASN A 147 -7.58 -10.82 -3.38
N MET A 148 -7.98 -9.55 -3.23
CA MET A 148 -7.14 -8.52 -2.62
C MET A 148 -6.90 -8.80 -1.13
N TYR A 149 -7.94 -9.17 -0.38
CA TYR A 149 -7.80 -9.56 1.03
C TYR A 149 -6.89 -10.77 1.21
N LYS A 150 -7.06 -11.80 0.36
CA LYS A 150 -6.17 -12.96 0.37
C LYS A 150 -4.72 -12.54 0.10
N MET A 151 -4.48 -11.70 -0.89
CA MET A 151 -3.13 -11.22 -1.22
C MET A 151 -2.50 -10.45 -0.06
N ILE A 152 -3.25 -9.55 0.60
CA ILE A 152 -2.80 -8.80 1.79
C ILE A 152 -2.49 -9.78 2.94
N TYR A 153 -3.34 -10.77 3.16
CA TYR A 153 -3.13 -11.80 4.16
C TYR A 153 -1.87 -12.63 3.89
N ASP A 154 -1.63 -13.01 2.63
CA ASP A 154 -0.43 -13.75 2.23
C ASP A 154 0.84 -12.91 2.43
N MET A 155 0.78 -11.59 2.18
CA MET A 155 1.87 -10.66 2.50
C MET A 155 2.17 -10.61 4.00
N LYS A 156 1.13 -10.58 4.86
CA LYS A 156 1.28 -10.68 6.31
C LYS A 156 1.94 -12.00 6.72
N LYS A 157 1.48 -13.13 6.17
CA LYS A 157 2.10 -14.44 6.41
C LYS A 157 3.56 -14.51 5.99
N ALA A 158 3.94 -13.80 4.94
CA ALA A 158 5.32 -13.65 4.51
C ALA A 158 6.16 -12.71 5.40
N GLY A 159 5.63 -12.28 6.56
CA GLY A 159 6.34 -11.49 7.56
C GLY A 159 6.31 -9.98 7.32
N LYS A 160 5.46 -9.47 6.42
CA LYS A 160 5.32 -8.03 6.23
C LYS A 160 4.41 -7.44 7.32
N ALA A 161 4.79 -6.28 7.85
CA ALA A 161 3.93 -5.46 8.70
C ALA A 161 3.00 -4.63 7.81
N ILE A 162 1.71 -4.58 8.15
CA ILE A 162 0.70 -3.90 7.34
C ILE A 162 -0.05 -2.89 8.19
N VAL A 163 -0.07 -1.64 7.74
CA VAL A 163 -0.98 -0.59 8.22
C VAL A 163 -2.11 -0.51 7.20
N PHE A 164 -3.28 -0.98 7.59
CA PHE A 164 -4.45 -1.04 6.71
C PHE A 164 -5.41 0.09 7.07
N ILE A 165 -5.59 1.04 6.19
CA ILE A 165 -6.51 2.19 6.36
C ILE A 165 -7.75 1.91 5.53
N SER A 166 -8.93 1.99 6.14
CA SER A 166 -10.22 1.80 5.45
C SER A 166 -11.33 2.63 6.08
N GLU A 167 -12.26 3.05 5.25
CA GLU A 167 -13.55 3.64 5.64
C GLU A 167 -14.61 2.54 5.89
N GLU A 168 -14.36 1.31 5.42
CA GLU A 168 -15.29 0.19 5.53
C GLU A 168 -15.00 -0.63 6.80
N LEU A 169 -15.90 -0.58 7.79
CA LEU A 169 -15.74 -1.32 9.06
C LEU A 169 -15.61 -2.83 8.88
N PRO A 170 -16.38 -3.50 8.01
CA PRO A 170 -16.21 -4.94 7.76
C PRO A 170 -14.79 -5.31 7.36
N GLU A 171 -14.10 -4.47 6.58
CA GLU A 171 -12.70 -4.68 6.21
C GLU A 171 -11.79 -4.63 7.43
N LEU A 172 -11.95 -3.61 8.29
CA LEU A 172 -11.15 -3.46 9.50
C LEU A 172 -11.35 -4.63 10.45
N VAL A 173 -12.60 -5.02 10.70
CA VAL A 173 -12.95 -6.17 11.56
C VAL A 173 -12.38 -7.47 11.00
N GLY A 174 -12.48 -7.69 9.69
CA GLY A 174 -11.99 -8.90 9.04
C GLY A 174 -10.46 -9.02 9.00
N MET A 175 -9.77 -7.91 8.71
CA MET A 175 -8.37 -7.92 8.31
C MET A 175 -7.38 -7.54 9.41
N SER A 176 -7.81 -6.83 10.49
CA SER A 176 -6.88 -6.23 11.45
C SER A 176 -6.65 -7.12 12.68
N ASP A 177 -5.44 -7.10 13.23
CA ASP A 177 -5.13 -7.66 14.56
C ASP A 177 -5.33 -6.62 15.68
N ARG A 178 -5.21 -5.33 15.33
CA ARG A 178 -5.42 -4.18 16.18
C ARG A 178 -6.04 -3.06 15.37
N ILE A 179 -7.01 -2.36 15.93
CA ILE A 179 -7.71 -1.26 15.29
C ILE A 179 -7.49 0.02 16.11
N LEU A 180 -7.14 1.10 15.41
CA LEU A 180 -7.18 2.46 15.92
C LEU A 180 -8.30 3.21 15.20
N ILE A 181 -9.20 3.83 15.97
CA ILE A 181 -10.22 4.73 15.41
C ILE A 181 -9.73 6.15 15.56
N LEU A 182 -9.76 6.87 14.44
CA LEU A 182 -9.50 8.31 14.40
C LEU A 182 -10.83 9.05 14.28
N LYS A 183 -10.98 10.08 15.09
CA LYS A 183 -12.08 11.06 15.08
C LYS A 183 -11.47 12.45 15.28
N ASP A 184 -11.80 13.39 14.40
CA ASP A 184 -11.35 14.79 14.47
C ASP A 184 -9.82 14.94 14.68
N GLY A 185 -9.04 14.15 13.98
CA GLY A 185 -7.57 14.15 14.04
C GLY A 185 -6.97 13.51 15.30
N LYS A 186 -7.78 12.89 16.17
CA LYS A 186 -7.34 12.24 17.40
C LYS A 186 -7.68 10.75 17.40
N VAL A 187 -6.89 9.97 18.13
CA VAL A 187 -7.20 8.57 18.40
C VAL A 187 -8.31 8.52 19.46
N SER A 188 -9.50 8.07 19.06
CA SER A 188 -10.66 7.93 19.96
C SER A 188 -10.76 6.54 20.60
N LEU A 189 -10.21 5.52 19.93
CA LEU A 189 -10.17 4.15 20.43
C LEU A 189 -8.92 3.44 19.89
N GLU A 190 -8.31 2.63 20.75
CA GLU A 190 -7.36 1.57 20.37
C GLU A 190 -7.85 0.26 20.97
N ILE A 191 -7.97 -0.79 20.16
CA ILE A 191 -8.47 -2.10 20.57
C ILE A 191 -7.76 -3.22 19.83
N ALA A 192 -7.40 -4.29 20.54
CA ALA A 192 -6.80 -5.48 19.95
C ALA A 192 -7.88 -6.55 19.67
N ARG A 193 -7.62 -7.42 18.68
CA ARG A 193 -8.55 -8.52 18.33
C ARG A 193 -8.93 -9.41 19.52
N LYS A 194 -8.00 -9.69 20.42
CA LYS A 194 -8.24 -10.51 21.61
C LYS A 194 -9.29 -9.92 22.58
N GLU A 195 -9.52 -8.62 22.52
CA GLU A 195 -10.51 -7.91 23.34
C GLU A 195 -11.91 -7.97 22.73
N GLY A 196 -12.02 -8.52 21.50
CA GLY A 196 -13.24 -8.58 20.71
C GLY A 196 -13.67 -7.21 20.20
N PHE A 197 -13.77 -7.07 18.88
CA PHE A 197 -14.33 -5.88 18.27
C PHE A 197 -15.44 -6.25 17.29
N SER A 198 -16.50 -5.45 17.29
CA SER A 198 -17.62 -5.55 16.39
C SER A 198 -17.85 -4.20 15.73
N GLU A 199 -18.52 -4.21 14.59
CA GLU A 199 -18.87 -2.97 13.89
C GLU A 199 -19.62 -1.99 14.79
N HIS A 200 -20.61 -2.48 15.58
CA HIS A 200 -21.41 -1.66 16.48
C HIS A 200 -20.52 -0.91 17.50
N LYS A 201 -19.60 -1.63 18.17
CA LYS A 201 -18.67 -1.03 19.13
C LYS A 201 -17.76 0.01 18.49
N LEU A 202 -17.30 -0.23 17.25
CA LEU A 202 -16.40 0.69 16.57
C LEU A 202 -17.10 1.97 16.09
N ILE A 203 -18.38 1.87 15.67
CA ILE A 203 -19.17 3.02 15.21
C ILE A 203 -19.30 4.07 16.31
N GLU A 204 -19.52 3.68 17.57
CA GLU A 204 -19.64 4.60 18.70
C GLU A 204 -18.46 5.55 18.86
N TYR A 205 -17.28 5.11 18.47
CA TYR A 205 -16.04 5.90 18.54
C TYR A 205 -15.71 6.64 17.24
N MET A 206 -16.48 6.44 16.17
CA MET A 206 -16.29 7.11 14.88
C MET A 206 -17.18 8.36 14.75
N ILE A 207 -18.31 8.37 15.44
CA ILE A 207 -19.30 9.45 15.47
C ILE A 207 -19.04 10.36 16.70
#